data_e23542c269781f57e6f3c6938774b2a7
#
_entry.id   e23542c269781f57e6f3c6938774b2a7
#
_cell.length_a   1.000
_cell.length_b   1.000
_cell.length_c   1.000
_cell.angle_alpha   90.00
_cell.angle_beta   90.00
_cell.angle_gamma   90.00
#
_symmetry.space_group_name_H-M   'P 1'
#
loop_
_entity.id
_entity.type
_entity.pdbx_description
1 polymer ?
#
loop_
_entity_poly.entity_id
_entity_poly.type
_entity_poly.pdbx_seq_one_letter_code
_entity_poly.pdbx_strand_id
1 'polypeptide(L)'
;MWRLEAYGNALTLQRTGVSGEMFVPGSQVRVFGRVSDRRDRVMLTSHIQLHDGTEAVLEYEAGPHWSENAVGGRDSWVIDEAVLRRAADENRGIFRVWSIPRRGLERERFPYNAAALAARAEWDPLDNFLRRCESRGMPSIMRSSQPMEFVEDGDTILIRMQFFNVV
;
A
#
# COMPACT_ATOMS: atom_id res chain seq x y z
N MET A 1 -9.28 2.81 28.09
CA MET A 1 -8.01 2.65 27.35
C MET A 1 -8.28 2.91 25.90
N TRP A 2 -7.39 3.63 25.17
CA TRP A 2 -7.44 3.79 23.72
C TRP A 2 -6.65 2.68 23.04
N ARG A 3 -7.15 2.20 21.92
CA ARG A 3 -6.45 1.30 21.01
C ARG A 3 -5.99 2.10 19.79
N LEU A 4 -4.69 2.12 19.57
CA LEU A 4 -4.07 2.76 18.41
C LEU A 4 -3.75 1.69 17.38
N GLU A 5 -4.22 1.88 16.16
CA GLU A 5 -3.94 0.99 15.02
C GLU A 5 -3.08 1.75 14.02
N ALA A 6 -2.06 1.11 13.47
CA ALA A 6 -1.17 1.69 12.48
C ALA A 6 -1.52 1.22 11.06
N TYR A 7 -1.07 1.96 10.06
CA TYR A 7 -1.24 1.64 8.63
C TYR A 7 -0.40 0.45 8.15
N GLY A 8 0.57 0.00 8.93
CA GLY A 8 1.47 -1.10 8.59
C GLY A 8 1.58 -2.15 9.68
N ASN A 9 2.15 -3.28 9.34
CA ASN A 9 2.60 -4.26 10.34
C ASN A 9 3.99 -3.89 10.88
N ALA A 10 4.42 -4.56 11.95
CA ALA A 10 5.69 -4.28 12.61
C ALA A 10 6.90 -4.33 11.67
N LEU A 11 6.95 -5.31 10.76
CA LEU A 11 8.04 -5.46 9.80
C LEU A 11 8.11 -4.28 8.82
N THR A 12 6.96 -3.82 8.35
CA THR A 12 6.89 -2.69 7.44
C THR A 12 7.31 -1.39 8.13
N LEU A 13 6.89 -1.18 9.37
CA LEU A 13 7.28 -0.02 10.17
C LEU A 13 8.78 -0.03 10.47
N GLN A 14 9.35 -1.19 10.82
CA GLN A 14 10.80 -1.33 11.03
C GLN A 14 11.62 -0.95 9.80
N ARG A 15 11.16 -1.30 8.60
CA ARG A 15 11.84 -0.91 7.34
C ARG A 15 11.89 0.61 7.13
N THR A 16 10.96 1.34 7.70
CA THR A 16 10.93 2.80 7.66
C THR A 16 11.62 3.45 8.87
N GLY A 17 12.21 2.65 9.75
CA GLY A 17 12.94 3.11 10.93
C GLY A 17 12.09 3.21 12.20
N VAL A 18 10.79 2.86 12.14
CA VAL A 18 9.93 2.85 13.33
C VAL A 18 10.00 1.48 13.99
N SER A 19 10.62 1.39 15.17
CA SER A 19 10.73 0.15 15.95
C SER A 19 9.87 0.19 17.20
N GLY A 20 9.52 -1.00 17.72
CA GLY A 20 8.76 -1.12 18.96
C GLY A 20 9.48 -0.58 20.19
N GLU A 21 10.81 -0.57 20.17
CA GLU A 21 11.67 -0.08 21.26
C GLU A 21 11.54 1.43 21.50
N MET A 22 11.11 2.18 20.48
CA MET A 22 10.86 3.61 20.60
C MET A 22 9.69 3.94 21.52
N PHE A 23 8.77 2.99 21.72
CA PHE A 23 7.56 3.19 22.50
C PHE A 23 7.74 2.69 23.94
N VAL A 24 8.24 3.56 24.81
CA VAL A 24 8.50 3.23 26.21
C VAL A 24 7.20 3.19 27.01
N PRO A 25 6.83 2.05 27.62
CA PRO A 25 5.64 1.97 28.45
C PRO A 25 5.62 2.99 29.58
N GLY A 26 4.49 3.65 29.76
CA GLY A 26 4.31 4.70 30.79
C GLY A 26 4.74 6.09 30.38
N SER A 27 5.40 6.27 29.23
CA SER A 27 5.72 7.60 28.74
C SER A 27 4.49 8.30 28.14
N GLN A 28 4.50 9.65 28.21
CA GLN A 28 3.50 10.46 27.55
C GLN A 28 3.80 10.58 26.08
N VAL A 29 2.76 10.45 25.26
CA VAL A 29 2.85 10.58 23.81
C VAL A 29 1.73 11.48 23.31
N ARG A 30 1.99 12.16 22.20
CA ARG A 30 0.97 12.89 21.45
C ARG A 30 0.63 12.10 20.20
N VAL A 31 -0.65 11.89 19.92
CA VAL A 31 -1.09 11.07 18.79
C VAL A 31 -1.95 11.88 17.83
N PHE A 32 -1.82 11.59 16.54
CA PHE A 32 -2.64 12.14 15.48
C PHE A 32 -3.13 11.02 14.56
N GLY A 33 -4.40 11.12 14.14
CA GLY A 33 -5.01 10.12 13.28
C GLY A 33 -6.51 10.27 13.21
N ARG A 34 -7.19 9.27 12.68
CA ARG A 34 -8.65 9.22 12.55
C ARG A 34 -9.26 8.35 13.63
N VAL A 35 -10.16 8.91 14.42
CA VAL A 35 -10.96 8.14 15.38
C VAL A 35 -11.97 7.29 14.60
N SER A 36 -12.16 6.05 15.05
CA SER A 36 -13.17 5.18 14.46
C SER A 36 -14.58 5.65 14.83
N ASP A 37 -15.45 5.75 13.87
CA ASP A 37 -16.89 6.00 14.03
C ASP A 37 -17.70 4.74 14.36
N ARG A 38 -17.07 3.57 14.26
CA ARG A 38 -17.70 2.24 14.45
C ARG A 38 -17.26 1.52 15.72
N ARG A 39 -16.08 1.87 16.26
CA ARG A 39 -15.48 1.20 17.41
C ARG A 39 -15.09 2.24 18.47
N ASP A 40 -15.57 2.03 19.70
CA ASP A 40 -15.24 2.94 20.81
C ASP A 40 -13.74 2.93 21.11
N ARG A 41 -13.17 4.11 21.29
CA ARG A 41 -11.76 4.32 21.66
C ARG A 41 -10.74 3.64 20.76
N VAL A 42 -11.02 3.58 19.47
CA VAL A 42 -10.08 3.10 18.44
C VAL A 42 -9.71 4.25 17.52
N MET A 43 -8.42 4.39 17.26
CA MET A 43 -7.88 5.39 16.34
C MET A 43 -6.95 4.72 15.34
N LEU A 44 -7.16 4.99 14.05
CA LEU A 44 -6.17 4.74 13.01
C LEU A 44 -5.16 5.87 13.06
N THR A 45 -3.99 5.57 13.60
CA THR A 45 -2.96 6.54 13.99
C THR A 45 -1.96 6.71 12.85
N SER A 46 -1.79 7.94 12.42
CA SER A 46 -0.80 8.30 11.39
C SER A 46 0.51 8.83 11.98
N HIS A 47 0.47 9.50 13.14
CA HIS A 47 1.66 10.09 13.76
C HIS A 47 1.62 9.91 15.27
N ILE A 48 2.80 9.66 15.85
CA ILE A 48 3.01 9.62 17.30
C ILE A 48 4.25 10.46 17.62
N GLN A 49 4.09 11.53 18.38
CA GLN A 49 5.20 12.25 18.97
C GLN A 49 5.58 11.59 20.30
N LEU A 50 6.81 11.16 20.40
CA LEU A 50 7.38 10.50 21.58
C LEU A 50 7.81 11.51 22.63
N HIS A 51 8.09 11.03 23.84
CA HIS A 51 8.49 11.85 24.97
C HIS A 51 9.82 12.62 24.77
N ASP A 52 10.68 12.13 23.90
CA ASP A 52 11.97 12.74 23.52
C ASP A 52 11.83 13.77 22.38
N GLY A 53 10.61 14.00 21.90
CA GLY A 53 10.32 14.90 20.80
C GLY A 53 10.43 14.27 19.41
N THR A 54 10.90 13.03 19.30
CA THR A 54 10.91 12.29 18.03
C THR A 54 9.50 12.02 17.56
N GLU A 55 9.24 12.19 16.27
CA GLU A 55 7.96 11.88 15.66
C GLU A 55 8.03 10.57 14.88
N ALA A 56 7.24 9.58 15.28
CA ALA A 56 7.04 8.35 14.53
C ALA A 56 5.88 8.53 13.53
N VAL A 57 6.18 8.53 12.25
CA VAL A 57 5.20 8.61 11.15
C VAL A 57 4.84 7.20 10.73
N LEU A 58 3.58 6.80 10.98
CA LEU A 58 3.09 5.44 10.77
C LEU A 58 2.34 5.28 9.44
N GLU A 59 1.96 6.39 8.83
CA GLU A 59 1.27 6.42 7.53
C GLU A 59 2.29 6.53 6.40
N TYR A 60 2.13 5.67 5.38
CA TYR A 60 2.97 5.75 4.19
C TYR A 60 2.77 7.07 3.45
N GLU A 61 3.85 7.59 2.90
CA GLU A 61 3.87 8.84 2.12
C GLU A 61 3.47 10.09 2.92
N ALA A 62 3.21 9.97 4.21
CA ALA A 62 3.02 11.13 5.07
C ALA A 62 4.38 11.76 5.43
N GLY A 63 4.40 13.08 5.45
CA GLY A 63 5.52 13.86 5.99
C GLY A 63 5.36 14.07 7.50
N PRO A 64 6.38 14.64 8.16
CA PRO A 64 6.30 15.05 9.54
C PRO A 64 5.13 16.02 9.78
N HIS A 65 4.52 15.95 10.95
CA HIS A 65 3.41 16.80 11.35
C HIS A 65 3.78 17.80 12.44
N TRP A 66 4.68 17.42 13.34
CA TRP A 66 5.06 18.28 14.48
C TRP A 66 6.56 18.53 14.59
N SER A 67 7.40 17.66 14.11
CA SER A 67 8.82 17.69 14.39
C SER A 67 9.65 17.44 13.12
N GLU A 68 10.73 18.18 12.96
CA GLU A 68 11.73 17.88 11.93
C GLU A 68 12.52 16.60 12.25
N ASN A 69 12.60 16.22 13.55
CA ASN A 69 13.15 14.94 13.99
C ASN A 69 12.08 13.86 13.87
N ALA A 70 11.88 13.35 12.65
CA ALA A 70 10.89 12.36 12.35
C ALA A 70 11.50 11.10 11.74
N VAL A 71 10.92 9.95 12.09
CA VAL A 71 11.24 8.63 11.52
C VAL A 71 9.97 7.98 10.97
N GLY A 72 10.09 7.20 9.93
CA GLY A 72 8.94 6.60 9.27
C GLY A 72 8.38 7.46 8.13
N GLY A 73 7.18 7.15 7.67
CA GLY A 73 6.43 7.89 6.65
C GLY A 73 7.05 7.90 5.26
N ARG A 74 8.31 7.55 5.15
CA ARG A 74 9.02 7.49 3.88
C ARG A 74 8.50 6.32 3.07
N ASP A 75 8.46 6.52 1.78
CA ASP A 75 8.12 5.49 0.82
C ASP A 75 9.10 4.31 0.96
N SER A 76 8.65 3.25 1.65
CA SER A 76 9.41 2.01 1.77
C SER A 76 9.55 1.29 0.42
N TRP A 77 8.94 1.84 -0.62
CA TRP A 77 8.94 1.35 -1.99
C TRP A 77 9.92 2.12 -2.88
N VAL A 78 10.73 3.01 -2.33
CA VAL A 78 11.83 3.61 -3.10
C VAL A 78 12.76 2.49 -3.52
N ILE A 79 12.69 2.17 -4.80
CA ILE A 79 13.62 1.23 -5.42
C ILE A 79 14.97 1.94 -5.53
N ASP A 80 16.03 1.28 -5.08
CA ASP A 80 17.38 1.76 -5.23
C ASP A 80 17.66 2.09 -6.72
N GLU A 81 18.13 3.30 -6.99
CA GLU A 81 18.45 3.76 -8.34
C GLU A 81 19.45 2.84 -9.06
N ALA A 82 20.35 2.17 -8.32
CA ALA A 82 21.27 1.20 -8.89
C ALA A 82 20.54 -0.05 -9.38
N VAL A 83 19.46 -0.47 -8.70
CA VAL A 83 18.59 -1.56 -9.13
C VAL A 83 17.81 -1.16 -10.37
N LEU A 84 17.27 0.08 -10.42
CA LEU A 84 16.55 0.59 -11.58
C LEU A 84 17.45 0.67 -12.82
N ARG A 85 18.67 1.20 -12.67
CA ARG A 85 19.65 1.28 -13.76
C ARG A 85 20.00 -0.12 -14.29
N ARG A 86 20.32 -1.06 -13.40
CA ARG A 86 20.63 -2.45 -13.79
C ARG A 86 19.46 -3.09 -14.53
N ALA A 87 18.22 -2.92 -14.06
CA ALA A 87 17.04 -3.43 -14.72
C ALA A 87 16.80 -2.80 -16.10
N ALA A 88 17.19 -1.52 -16.29
CA ALA A 88 17.14 -0.85 -17.59
C ALA A 88 18.22 -1.37 -18.53
N ASP A 89 19.43 -1.59 -18.04
CA ASP A 89 20.57 -2.08 -18.82
C ASP A 89 20.35 -3.54 -19.29
N GLU A 90 19.74 -4.37 -18.45
CA GLU A 90 19.41 -5.76 -18.80
C GLU A 90 18.36 -5.87 -19.90
N ASN A 91 17.54 -4.86 -20.07
CA ASN A 91 16.48 -4.71 -21.09
C ASN A 91 15.78 -6.00 -21.53
N ARG A 92 15.20 -6.72 -20.61
CA ARG A 92 14.44 -7.97 -20.88
C ARG A 92 13.05 -7.73 -21.51
N GLY A 93 12.79 -6.54 -22.04
CA GLY A 93 11.48 -6.17 -22.53
C GLY A 93 10.39 -6.29 -21.46
N ILE A 94 9.29 -6.98 -21.79
CA ILE A 94 8.20 -7.24 -20.83
C ILE A 94 8.51 -8.40 -19.88
N PHE A 95 9.44 -9.29 -20.21
CA PHE A 95 9.74 -10.53 -19.47
C PHE A 95 10.55 -10.27 -18.21
N ARG A 96 9.93 -9.61 -17.27
CA ARG A 96 10.47 -9.26 -15.95
C ARG A 96 9.35 -9.06 -14.96
N VAL A 97 9.74 -8.86 -13.70
CA VAL A 97 8.80 -8.49 -12.64
C VAL A 97 8.46 -7.02 -12.74
N TRP A 98 7.19 -6.71 -12.71
CA TRP A 98 6.62 -5.36 -12.73
C TRP A 98 5.89 -5.10 -11.43
N SER A 99 5.99 -3.89 -10.93
CA SER A 99 5.17 -3.37 -9.84
C SER A 99 4.53 -2.04 -10.24
N ILE A 100 3.35 -1.80 -9.74
CA ILE A 100 2.63 -0.55 -10.02
C ILE A 100 3.11 0.52 -9.04
N PRO A 101 3.55 1.69 -9.50
CA PRO A 101 3.84 2.79 -8.60
C PRO A 101 2.56 3.20 -7.86
N ARG A 102 2.64 3.24 -6.54
CA ARG A 102 1.49 3.45 -5.66
C ARG A 102 0.72 4.75 -5.97
N ARG A 103 1.39 5.78 -6.45
CA ARG A 103 0.80 7.09 -6.76
C ARG A 103 0.09 7.18 -8.12
N GLY A 104 0.32 6.25 -9.04
CA GLY A 104 -0.14 6.39 -10.43
C GLY A 104 -1.58 6.02 -10.69
N LEU A 105 -2.20 5.19 -9.84
CA LEU A 105 -3.49 4.57 -10.15
C LEU A 105 -4.69 5.11 -9.38
N GLU A 106 -4.48 5.86 -8.31
CA GLU A 106 -5.58 6.23 -7.42
C GLU A 106 -6.51 7.31 -7.97
N ARG A 107 -6.11 8.03 -9.01
CA ARG A 107 -6.86 9.20 -9.47
C ARG A 107 -7.12 9.29 -10.97
N GLU A 108 -6.72 8.32 -11.75
CA GLU A 108 -7.06 8.33 -13.16
C GLU A 108 -8.55 8.09 -13.36
N ARG A 109 -9.20 9.06 -13.96
CA ARG A 109 -10.57 8.88 -14.45
C ARG A 109 -10.49 8.04 -15.70
N PHE A 110 -10.87 6.77 -15.58
CA PHE A 110 -10.96 5.91 -16.75
C PHE A 110 -11.99 6.47 -17.74
N PRO A 111 -11.67 6.47 -19.03
CA PRO A 111 -12.59 6.89 -20.07
C PRO A 111 -13.67 5.79 -20.28
N TYR A 112 -14.60 5.68 -19.34
CA TYR A 112 -15.69 4.73 -19.45
C TYR A 112 -16.61 5.09 -20.61
N ASN A 113 -16.95 4.11 -21.44
CA ASN A 113 -18.03 4.24 -22.41
C ASN A 113 -19.40 4.15 -21.71
N ALA A 114 -20.48 4.43 -22.48
CA ALA A 114 -21.84 4.45 -21.93
C ALA A 114 -22.27 3.12 -21.27
N ALA A 115 -21.87 1.99 -21.85
CA ALA A 115 -22.18 0.67 -21.29
C ALA A 115 -21.49 0.43 -19.95
N ALA A 116 -20.21 0.82 -19.83
CA ALA A 116 -19.46 0.70 -18.58
C ALA A 116 -19.99 1.66 -17.50
N LEU A 117 -20.47 2.84 -17.88
CA LEU A 117 -21.11 3.78 -16.94
C LEU A 117 -22.45 3.22 -16.43
N ALA A 118 -23.26 2.62 -17.30
CA ALA A 118 -24.50 1.95 -16.92
C ALA A 118 -24.25 0.79 -15.94
N ALA A 119 -23.33 -0.12 -16.29
CA ALA A 119 -22.96 -1.23 -15.42
C ALA A 119 -22.42 -0.78 -14.07
N ARG A 120 -21.66 0.33 -14.04
CA ARG A 120 -21.17 0.92 -12.79
C ARG A 120 -22.29 1.51 -11.94
N ALA A 121 -23.33 2.09 -12.56
CA ALA A 121 -24.47 2.65 -11.84
C ALA A 121 -25.34 1.57 -11.19
N GLU A 122 -25.42 0.39 -11.80
CA GLU A 122 -26.16 -0.77 -11.30
C GLU A 122 -25.37 -1.61 -10.29
N TRP A 123 -24.05 -1.35 -10.14
CA TRP A 123 -23.18 -2.16 -9.28
C TRP A 123 -23.48 -1.93 -7.80
N ASP A 124 -23.74 -3.01 -7.06
CA ASP A 124 -23.86 -3.01 -5.61
C ASP A 124 -22.53 -3.44 -4.96
N PRO A 125 -21.99 -2.69 -4.01
CA PRO A 125 -20.81 -3.11 -3.23
C PRO A 125 -20.97 -4.47 -2.55
N LEU A 126 -22.18 -4.90 -2.26
CA LEU A 126 -22.47 -6.22 -1.68
C LEU A 126 -22.23 -7.36 -2.66
N ASP A 127 -22.32 -7.11 -3.97
CA ASP A 127 -22.04 -8.08 -5.03
C ASP A 127 -20.55 -8.19 -5.38
N ASN A 128 -19.70 -7.49 -4.64
CA ASN A 128 -18.27 -7.57 -4.87
C ASN A 128 -17.76 -9.02 -4.74
N PHE A 129 -17.20 -9.53 -5.83
CA PHE A 129 -16.69 -10.90 -5.94
C PHE A 129 -15.65 -11.23 -4.86
N LEU A 130 -14.87 -10.26 -4.36
CA LEU A 130 -13.94 -10.45 -3.26
C LEU A 130 -14.61 -10.88 -1.95
N ARG A 131 -15.88 -10.55 -1.76
CA ARG A 131 -16.66 -11.02 -0.59
C ARG A 131 -16.97 -12.51 -0.64
N ARG A 132 -16.92 -13.08 -1.83
CA ARG A 132 -17.11 -14.51 -2.07
C ARG A 132 -15.79 -15.26 -2.25
N CYS A 133 -14.65 -14.62 -1.97
CA CYS A 133 -13.31 -15.15 -2.20
C CYS A 133 -13.06 -15.57 -3.66
N GLU A 134 -13.77 -14.96 -4.59
CA GLU A 134 -13.55 -15.16 -6.02
C GLU A 134 -12.36 -14.32 -6.50
N SER A 135 -11.58 -14.86 -7.44
CA SER A 135 -10.45 -14.13 -7.99
C SER A 135 -10.89 -12.93 -8.84
N ARG A 136 -10.06 -11.91 -8.86
CA ARG A 136 -10.29 -10.76 -9.74
C ARG A 136 -10.06 -11.19 -11.18
N GLY A 137 -11.03 -10.88 -12.05
CA GLY A 137 -10.82 -10.98 -13.49
C GLY A 137 -10.02 -9.80 -14.04
N MET A 138 -9.63 -9.93 -15.31
CA MET A 138 -9.07 -8.82 -16.07
C MET A 138 -10.14 -7.75 -16.34
N PRO A 139 -9.84 -6.45 -16.31
CA PRO A 139 -8.55 -5.81 -16.04
C PRO A 139 -8.31 -5.52 -14.53
N SER A 140 -9.22 -5.90 -13.65
CA SER A 140 -9.15 -5.56 -12.22
C SER A 140 -7.89 -6.09 -11.55
N ILE A 141 -7.45 -7.30 -11.94
CA ILE A 141 -6.25 -7.92 -11.39
C ILE A 141 -4.97 -7.17 -11.79
N MET A 142 -4.95 -6.58 -13.00
CA MET A 142 -3.80 -5.77 -13.48
C MET A 142 -3.59 -4.50 -12.68
N ARG A 143 -4.59 -4.08 -11.91
CA ARG A 143 -4.52 -2.93 -11.00
C ARG A 143 -4.16 -3.32 -9.57
N SER A 144 -3.78 -4.58 -9.35
CA SER A 144 -3.30 -5.01 -8.05
C SER A 144 -1.97 -4.31 -7.73
N SER A 145 -1.80 -3.88 -6.49
CA SER A 145 -0.53 -3.36 -5.98
C SER A 145 0.55 -4.45 -5.83
N GLN A 146 0.17 -5.70 -6.06
CA GLN A 146 1.08 -6.83 -5.98
C GLN A 146 1.94 -6.93 -7.23
N PRO A 147 3.19 -7.39 -7.12
CA PRO A 147 4.06 -7.64 -8.27
C PRO A 147 3.43 -8.63 -9.25
N MET A 148 3.69 -8.40 -10.53
CA MET A 148 3.37 -9.32 -11.61
C MET A 148 4.62 -9.63 -12.43
N GLU A 149 4.68 -10.82 -13.00
CA GLU A 149 5.76 -11.26 -13.85
C GLU A 149 5.20 -11.76 -15.18
N PHE A 150 5.82 -11.34 -16.28
CA PHE A 150 5.56 -11.92 -17.60
C PHE A 150 6.63 -12.97 -17.88
N VAL A 151 6.21 -14.17 -18.21
CA VAL A 151 7.09 -15.32 -18.51
C VAL A 151 6.78 -15.82 -19.90
N GLU A 152 7.81 -15.99 -20.73
CA GLU A 152 7.70 -16.65 -22.02
C GLU A 152 7.56 -18.17 -21.81
N ASP A 153 6.54 -18.76 -22.43
CA ASP A 153 6.27 -20.19 -22.35
C ASP A 153 5.89 -20.71 -23.75
N GLY A 154 6.87 -20.97 -24.56
CA GLY A 154 6.70 -21.38 -25.96
C GLY A 154 5.93 -20.32 -26.77
N ASP A 155 4.77 -20.67 -27.27
CA ASP A 155 3.90 -19.78 -28.07
C ASP A 155 2.94 -18.94 -27.21
N THR A 156 3.08 -19.01 -25.89
CA THR A 156 2.22 -18.30 -24.94
C THR A 156 3.01 -17.39 -24.01
N ILE A 157 2.33 -16.41 -23.45
CA ILE A 157 2.88 -15.55 -22.39
C ILE A 157 2.07 -15.81 -21.13
N LEU A 158 2.73 -16.28 -20.09
CA LEU A 158 2.12 -16.43 -18.78
C LEU A 158 2.26 -15.13 -18.01
N ILE A 159 1.17 -14.70 -17.36
CA ILE A 159 1.18 -13.59 -16.43
C ILE A 159 1.04 -14.16 -15.02
N ARG A 160 2.15 -14.22 -14.30
CA ARG A 160 2.17 -14.66 -12.90
C ARG A 160 1.89 -13.48 -11.99
N MET A 161 0.98 -13.64 -11.06
CA MET A 161 0.61 -12.60 -10.12
C MET A 161 0.71 -13.11 -8.69
N GLN A 162 1.24 -12.29 -7.81
CA GLN A 162 1.35 -12.63 -6.38
C GLN A 162 0.00 -12.51 -5.65
N PHE A 163 -1.08 -12.40 -6.37
CA PHE A 163 -2.42 -12.23 -5.80
C PHE A 163 -3.28 -13.44 -6.12
N PHE A 164 -3.65 -14.23 -5.10
CA PHE A 164 -4.44 -15.46 -5.18
C PHE A 164 -3.81 -16.63 -5.95
N ASN A 165 -2.50 -16.65 -6.16
CA ASN A 165 -1.81 -17.70 -6.90
C ASN A 165 -2.49 -18.08 -8.24
N VAL A 166 -3.08 -17.11 -8.91
CA VAL A 166 -3.69 -17.34 -10.23
C VAL A 166 -2.56 -17.29 -11.25
N VAL A 167 -2.33 -18.43 -11.88
CA VAL A 167 -1.48 -18.59 -13.06
C VAL A 167 -2.35 -18.46 -14.30
#